data_82a5219f32c4d39383966ce6c594e54d
#
_entry.id   82a5219f32c4d39383966ce6c594e54d
#
_cell.length_a   1.000
_cell.length_b   1.000
_cell.length_c   1.000
_cell.angle_alpha   90.00
_cell.angle_beta   90.00
_cell.angle_gamma   90.00
#
_symmetry.space_group_name_H-M   'P 1'
#
loop_
_entity.id
_entity.type
_entity.pdbx_description
1 polymer ?
#
loop_
_entity_poly.entity_id
_entity_poly.type
_entity_poly.pdbx_seq_one_letter_code
_entity_poly.pdbx_strand_id
1 'polypeptide(L)'
;MTIVKTLILALATVFAMSNFAAAGTVVPTTGHGYGSVTSSTATPLEDGSMVIKQTTHEIWIGEPNATNFPIHIVADCHGTLLLSAQGAPIAFRGACTTTDIDGDTFVATNGATTPDFSDCTWAMHGGTGKYAGVTGRGACMPGGPITKDGNNTTFSWTGEWVLP
;
A
#
# COMPACT_ATOMS: atom_id res chain seq x y z
N MET A 1 53.41 -24.90 -15.73
CA MET A 1 52.37 -24.06 -16.37
C MET A 1 50.98 -24.70 -16.37
N THR A 2 50.72 -25.70 -15.56
CA THR A 2 49.48 -26.51 -15.57
C THR A 2 48.55 -26.23 -14.34
N ILE A 3 49.08 -25.64 -13.29
CA ILE A 3 48.32 -25.39 -12.04
C ILE A 3 47.41 -24.16 -12.09
N VAL A 4 47.75 -23.15 -12.90
CA VAL A 4 46.99 -21.90 -13.02
C VAL A 4 45.68 -22.07 -13.81
N LYS A 5 45.62 -23.05 -14.75
CA LYS A 5 44.42 -23.29 -15.55
C LYS A 5 43.30 -23.99 -14.79
N THR A 6 43.62 -24.76 -13.74
CA THR A 6 42.64 -25.50 -12.96
C THR A 6 41.96 -24.60 -11.91
N LEU A 7 42.62 -23.54 -11.44
CA LEU A 7 42.05 -22.60 -10.47
C LEU A 7 41.00 -21.66 -11.08
N ILE A 8 41.14 -21.32 -12.37
CA ILE A 8 40.20 -20.42 -13.06
C ILE A 8 38.86 -21.11 -13.38
N LEU A 9 38.87 -22.45 -13.58
CA LEU A 9 37.67 -23.21 -13.87
C LEU A 9 36.82 -23.45 -12.60
N ALA A 10 37.45 -23.51 -11.44
CA ALA A 10 36.73 -23.68 -10.14
C ALA A 10 36.06 -22.39 -9.68
N LEU A 11 36.56 -21.21 -10.05
CA LEU A 11 35.93 -19.93 -9.66
C LEU A 11 34.71 -19.58 -10.52
N ALA A 12 34.64 -20.08 -11.76
CA ALA A 12 33.53 -19.82 -12.68
C ALA A 12 32.26 -20.61 -12.32
N THR A 13 32.39 -21.74 -11.63
CA THR A 13 31.24 -22.61 -11.21
C THR A 13 30.54 -22.12 -9.95
N VAL A 14 31.18 -21.30 -9.11
CA VAL A 14 30.56 -20.78 -7.87
C VAL A 14 29.66 -19.58 -8.15
N PHE A 15 29.84 -18.84 -9.26
CA PHE A 15 29.03 -17.69 -9.63
C PHE A 15 27.72 -18.02 -10.37
N ALA A 16 27.52 -19.27 -10.78
CA ALA A 16 26.31 -19.67 -11.56
C ALA A 16 25.14 -20.19 -10.71
N MET A 17 25.28 -20.23 -9.37
CA MET A 17 24.23 -20.81 -8.50
C MET A 17 23.40 -19.79 -7.71
N SER A 18 23.45 -18.52 -8.01
CA SER A 18 22.80 -17.49 -7.18
C SER A 18 21.73 -16.66 -7.89
N ASN A 19 20.86 -17.25 -8.69
CA ASN A 19 19.67 -16.54 -9.15
C ASN A 19 18.48 -17.48 -9.44
N PHE A 20 18.18 -18.41 -8.54
CA PHE A 20 16.80 -18.85 -8.44
C PHE A 20 16.13 -17.87 -7.46
N ALA A 21 15.61 -16.76 -8.00
CA ALA A 21 14.57 -16.04 -7.28
C ALA A 21 13.43 -17.05 -7.10
N ALA A 22 13.24 -17.56 -5.90
CA ALA A 22 12.05 -18.33 -5.59
C ALA A 22 10.86 -17.45 -5.97
N ALA A 23 10.00 -17.93 -6.86
CA ALA A 23 8.76 -17.23 -7.15
C ALA A 23 8.00 -17.12 -5.84
N GLY A 24 7.77 -15.89 -5.36
CA GLY A 24 7.08 -15.68 -4.08
C GLY A 24 5.70 -16.32 -4.10
N THR A 25 5.24 -16.76 -2.95
CA THR A 25 3.89 -17.34 -2.81
C THR A 25 2.85 -16.23 -2.90
N VAL A 26 1.94 -16.33 -3.86
CA VAL A 26 0.82 -15.38 -4.03
C VAL A 26 -0.34 -15.82 -3.13
N VAL A 27 -0.83 -14.92 -2.29
CA VAL A 27 -1.95 -15.14 -1.37
C VAL A 27 -3.01 -14.06 -1.57
N PRO A 28 -4.27 -14.41 -1.87
CA PRO A 28 -5.35 -13.44 -1.97
C PRO A 28 -5.55 -12.66 -0.66
N THR A 29 -5.89 -11.38 -0.77
CA THR A 29 -6.27 -10.53 0.36
C THR A 29 -7.49 -9.70 0.03
N THR A 30 -8.34 -9.52 1.01
CA THR A 30 -9.49 -8.62 0.95
C THR A 30 -9.76 -8.07 2.34
N GLY A 31 -10.43 -6.94 2.42
CA GLY A 31 -10.80 -6.33 3.69
C GLY A 31 -11.52 -5.01 3.53
N HIS A 32 -11.79 -4.40 4.65
CA HIS A 32 -12.39 -3.08 4.76
C HIS A 32 -11.75 -2.29 5.89
N GLY A 33 -11.99 -1.00 5.92
CA GLY A 33 -11.43 -0.15 6.95
C GLY A 33 -12.23 1.11 7.20
N TYR A 34 -11.79 1.81 8.23
CA TYR A 34 -12.32 3.07 8.70
C TYR A 34 -11.18 4.06 8.84
N GLY A 35 -11.37 5.26 8.31
CA GLY A 35 -10.39 6.34 8.40
C GLY A 35 -10.98 7.57 9.06
N SER A 36 -10.18 8.22 9.91
CA SER A 36 -10.49 9.50 10.54
C SER A 36 -9.47 10.54 10.11
N VAL A 37 -9.91 11.67 9.57
CA VAL A 37 -9.05 12.81 9.24
C VAL A 37 -8.54 13.44 10.53
N THR A 38 -7.23 13.47 10.69
CA THR A 38 -6.55 14.08 11.84
C THR A 38 -6.04 15.48 11.54
N SER A 39 -5.74 15.78 10.28
CA SER A 39 -5.48 17.13 9.79
C SER A 39 -5.84 17.28 8.33
N SER A 40 -6.18 18.50 7.92
CA SER A 40 -6.50 18.83 6.53
C SER A 40 -6.09 20.27 6.23
N THR A 41 -5.49 20.48 5.06
CA THR A 41 -5.14 21.81 4.55
C THR A 41 -5.56 21.91 3.11
N ALA A 42 -6.38 22.91 2.77
CA ALA A 42 -6.84 23.20 1.44
C ALA A 42 -6.04 24.35 0.82
N THR A 43 -5.60 24.17 -0.42
CA THR A 43 -4.91 25.19 -1.22
C THR A 43 -5.70 25.41 -2.51
N PRO A 44 -6.34 26.57 -2.69
CA PRO A 44 -7.02 26.91 -3.94
C PRO A 44 -6.01 27.15 -5.06
N LEU A 45 -6.38 26.80 -6.29
CA LEU A 45 -5.63 27.05 -7.51
C LEU A 45 -6.32 28.15 -8.33
N GLU A 46 -5.60 28.74 -9.31
CA GLU A 46 -6.08 29.87 -10.11
C GLU A 46 -7.33 29.55 -10.94
N ASP A 47 -7.50 28.29 -11.35
CA ASP A 47 -8.67 27.81 -12.12
C ASP A 47 -9.89 27.50 -11.24
N GLY A 48 -9.80 27.76 -9.92
CA GLY A 48 -10.84 27.46 -8.95
C GLY A 48 -10.82 26.02 -8.42
N SER A 49 -9.96 25.15 -8.93
CA SER A 49 -9.74 23.83 -8.37
C SER A 49 -9.01 23.91 -7.03
N MET A 50 -8.95 22.80 -6.28
CA MET A 50 -8.40 22.80 -4.93
C MET A 50 -7.54 21.57 -4.68
N VAL A 51 -6.36 21.78 -4.11
CA VAL A 51 -5.51 20.70 -3.58
C VAL A 51 -5.73 20.60 -2.09
N ILE A 52 -6.16 19.43 -1.62
CA ILE A 52 -6.32 19.11 -0.20
C ILE A 52 -5.23 18.15 0.21
N LYS A 53 -4.42 18.53 1.17
CA LYS A 53 -3.48 17.65 1.87
C LYS A 53 -4.11 17.19 3.17
N GLN A 54 -4.11 15.88 3.40
CA GLN A 54 -4.73 15.28 4.59
C GLN A 54 -3.77 14.31 5.27
N THR A 55 -3.93 14.21 6.59
CA THR A 55 -3.46 13.06 7.37
C THR A 55 -4.67 12.34 7.93
N THR A 56 -4.63 11.01 7.91
CA THR A 56 -5.68 10.17 8.48
C THR A 56 -5.07 9.15 9.42
N HIS A 57 -5.83 8.80 10.44
CA HIS A 57 -5.59 7.61 11.25
C HIS A 57 -6.65 6.57 10.87
N GLU A 58 -6.21 5.35 10.57
CA GLU A 58 -7.08 4.34 9.98
C GLU A 58 -6.99 3.01 10.74
N ILE A 59 -8.09 2.26 10.72
CA ILE A 59 -8.16 0.88 11.18
C ILE A 59 -8.50 0.02 9.96
N TRP A 60 -7.63 -0.92 9.66
CA TRP A 60 -7.78 -1.85 8.55
C TRP A 60 -8.16 -3.23 9.10
N ILE A 61 -9.24 -3.81 8.58
CA ILE A 61 -9.77 -5.11 9.00
C ILE A 61 -9.71 -6.04 7.78
N GLY A 62 -8.71 -6.93 7.78
CA GLY A 62 -8.55 -7.95 6.74
C GLY A 62 -9.44 -9.15 7.01
N GLU A 63 -9.87 -9.80 5.94
CA GLU A 63 -10.48 -11.12 6.05
C GLU A 63 -9.41 -12.18 6.32
N PRO A 64 -9.73 -13.27 7.06
CA PRO A 64 -8.82 -14.38 7.27
C PRO A 64 -8.31 -14.93 5.93
N ASN A 65 -7.02 -15.17 5.84
CA ASN A 65 -6.38 -15.75 4.67
C ASN A 65 -5.34 -16.82 5.06
N ALA A 66 -4.60 -17.35 4.10
CA ALA A 66 -3.60 -18.38 4.32
C ALA A 66 -2.29 -17.87 4.93
N THR A 67 -2.24 -16.63 5.42
CA THR A 67 -1.08 -16.05 6.08
C THR A 67 -1.28 -15.99 7.59
N ASN A 68 -0.19 -15.78 8.33
CA ASN A 68 -0.22 -15.48 9.76
C ASN A 68 -0.32 -13.96 10.04
N PHE A 69 -0.75 -13.18 9.04
CA PHE A 69 -0.91 -11.75 9.21
C PHE A 69 -2.11 -11.44 10.11
N PRO A 70 -1.98 -10.48 11.02
CA PRO A 70 -3.08 -10.03 11.85
C PRO A 70 -4.25 -9.51 11.00
N ILE A 71 -5.47 -9.79 11.46
CA ILE A 71 -6.69 -9.29 10.81
C ILE A 71 -6.84 -7.78 11.01
N HIS A 72 -6.36 -7.26 12.15
CA HIS A 72 -6.50 -5.84 12.50
C HIS A 72 -5.14 -5.15 12.47
N ILE A 73 -5.09 -4.03 11.78
CA ILE A 73 -3.89 -3.21 11.58
C ILE A 73 -4.30 -1.75 11.76
N VAL A 74 -3.46 -0.94 12.40
CA VAL A 74 -3.60 0.52 12.41
C VAL A 74 -2.68 1.15 11.38
N ALA A 75 -3.10 2.27 10.79
CA ALA A 75 -2.33 2.97 9.79
C ALA A 75 -2.37 4.48 10.02
N ASP A 76 -1.22 5.12 9.87
CA ASP A 76 -1.10 6.57 9.75
C ASP A 76 -0.81 6.90 8.29
N CYS A 77 -1.72 7.64 7.67
CA CYS A 77 -1.69 7.92 6.25
C CYS A 77 -1.51 9.42 5.97
N HIS A 78 -0.83 9.71 4.87
CA HIS A 78 -0.70 11.04 4.31
C HIS A 78 -1.18 11.00 2.87
N GLY A 79 -2.08 11.90 2.49
CA GLY A 79 -2.67 11.92 1.16
C GLY A 79 -2.85 13.32 0.60
N THR A 80 -3.04 13.35 -0.71
CA THR A 80 -3.42 14.54 -1.47
C THR A 80 -4.62 14.21 -2.32
N LEU A 81 -5.66 15.02 -2.21
CA LEU A 81 -6.89 14.96 -3.01
C LEU A 81 -6.95 16.22 -3.88
N LEU A 82 -7.21 16.05 -5.16
CA LEU A 82 -7.50 17.13 -6.10
C LEU A 82 -9.01 17.20 -6.32
N LEU A 83 -9.59 18.39 -6.09
CA LEU A 83 -10.98 18.69 -6.37
C LEU A 83 -11.09 19.65 -7.56
N SER A 84 -12.14 19.50 -8.35
CA SER A 84 -12.54 20.47 -9.37
C SER A 84 -13.02 21.79 -8.74
N ALA A 85 -13.20 22.83 -9.56
CA ALA A 85 -13.80 24.09 -9.13
C ALA A 85 -15.23 23.94 -8.57
N GLN A 86 -15.92 22.84 -8.89
CA GLN A 86 -17.25 22.50 -8.37
C GLN A 86 -17.19 21.65 -7.09
N GLY A 87 -15.97 21.34 -6.57
CA GLY A 87 -15.76 20.53 -5.39
C GLY A 87 -15.86 19.01 -5.63
N ALA A 88 -15.97 18.56 -6.87
CA ALA A 88 -15.97 17.13 -7.18
C ALA A 88 -14.54 16.57 -7.17
N PRO A 89 -14.32 15.35 -6.68
CA PRO A 89 -13.03 14.69 -6.74
C PRO A 89 -12.54 14.54 -8.19
N ILE A 90 -11.23 14.69 -8.42
CA ILE A 90 -10.57 14.44 -9.71
C ILE A 90 -9.60 13.29 -9.57
N ALA A 91 -8.75 13.31 -8.53
CA ALA A 91 -7.72 12.34 -8.29
C ALA A 91 -7.30 12.35 -6.83
N PHE A 92 -6.75 11.23 -6.35
CA PHE A 92 -6.06 11.21 -5.06
C PHE A 92 -4.80 10.33 -5.11
N ARG A 93 -3.88 10.59 -4.19
CA ARG A 93 -2.69 9.77 -3.91
C ARG A 93 -2.43 9.77 -2.42
N GLY A 94 -2.09 8.59 -1.89
CA GLY A 94 -1.78 8.42 -0.48
C GLY A 94 -0.64 7.45 -0.23
N ALA A 95 -0.03 7.58 0.94
CA ALA A 95 0.93 6.64 1.50
C ALA A 95 0.64 6.46 2.98
N CYS A 96 0.70 5.22 3.45
CA CYS A 96 0.41 4.82 4.81
C CYS A 96 1.58 4.04 5.40
N THR A 97 1.91 4.33 6.64
CA THR A 97 2.71 3.44 7.48
C THR A 97 1.76 2.69 8.39
N THR A 98 1.81 1.38 8.35
CA THR A 98 0.94 0.51 9.14
C THR A 98 1.71 -0.11 10.30
N THR A 99 0.99 -0.46 11.35
CA THR A 99 1.52 -1.20 12.50
C THR A 99 0.49 -2.23 12.94
N ASP A 100 0.92 -3.45 13.17
CA ASP A 100 0.07 -4.51 13.68
C ASP A 100 0.22 -4.72 15.19
N ILE A 101 -0.51 -5.70 15.73
CA ILE A 101 -0.51 -6.00 17.17
C ILE A 101 0.84 -6.47 17.70
N ASP A 102 1.70 -7.03 16.84
CA ASP A 102 3.05 -7.49 17.22
C ASP A 102 4.10 -6.37 17.09
N GLY A 103 3.70 -5.20 16.59
CA GLY A 103 4.57 -4.07 16.33
C GLY A 103 5.31 -4.13 14.99
N ASP A 104 5.03 -5.12 14.15
CA ASP A 104 5.57 -5.18 12.80
C ASP A 104 4.89 -4.17 11.90
N THR A 105 5.65 -3.58 10.97
CA THR A 105 5.19 -2.48 10.13
C THR A 105 5.35 -2.80 8.65
N PHE A 106 4.50 -2.18 7.81
CA PHE A 106 4.73 -2.11 6.37
C PHE A 106 4.28 -0.75 5.82
N VAL A 107 4.73 -0.43 4.61
CA VAL A 107 4.32 0.76 3.88
C VAL A 107 3.38 0.36 2.75
N ALA A 108 2.26 1.06 2.66
CA ALA A 108 1.33 0.95 1.54
C ALA A 108 1.16 2.29 0.84
N THR A 109 0.92 2.24 -0.48
CA THR A 109 0.51 3.41 -1.27
C THR A 109 -0.81 3.12 -1.95
N ASN A 110 -1.60 4.14 -2.18
CA ASN A 110 -2.86 4.04 -2.90
C ASN A 110 -3.11 5.28 -3.76
N GLY A 111 -4.04 5.16 -4.71
CA GLY A 111 -4.44 6.31 -5.50
C GLY A 111 -5.39 5.96 -6.62
N ALA A 112 -6.07 7.00 -7.10
CA ALA A 112 -6.96 6.97 -8.24
C ALA A 112 -6.81 8.25 -9.08
N THR A 113 -7.14 8.16 -10.36
CA THR A 113 -7.06 9.27 -11.31
C THR A 113 -8.41 9.54 -12.00
N THR A 114 -9.44 8.77 -11.66
CA THR A 114 -10.81 8.97 -12.14
C THR A 114 -11.68 9.61 -11.05
N PRO A 115 -12.66 10.47 -11.40
CA PRO A 115 -13.51 11.16 -10.44
C PRO A 115 -14.37 10.24 -9.57
N ASP A 116 -14.72 9.05 -10.07
CA ASP A 116 -15.49 8.03 -9.36
C ASP A 116 -14.60 7.02 -8.61
N PHE A 117 -13.27 7.22 -8.69
CA PHE A 117 -12.25 6.35 -8.10
C PHE A 117 -12.32 4.88 -8.57
N SER A 118 -12.95 4.61 -9.73
CA SER A 118 -13.07 3.24 -10.28
C SER A 118 -11.71 2.61 -10.64
N ASP A 119 -10.67 3.43 -10.84
CA ASP A 119 -9.28 3.02 -11.09
C ASP A 119 -8.43 2.99 -9.81
N CYS A 120 -9.05 2.98 -8.62
CA CYS A 120 -8.32 2.95 -7.37
C CYS A 120 -7.47 1.69 -7.23
N THR A 121 -6.18 1.89 -7.01
CA THR A 121 -5.21 0.81 -6.79
C THR A 121 -4.41 1.05 -5.53
N TRP A 122 -3.92 -0.03 -4.94
CA TRP A 122 -2.99 0.00 -3.83
C TRP A 122 -1.77 -0.89 -4.11
N ALA A 123 -0.65 -0.57 -3.46
CA ALA A 123 0.56 -1.39 -3.46
C ALA A 123 1.19 -1.39 -2.07
N MET A 124 1.73 -2.55 -1.67
CA MET A 124 2.56 -2.71 -0.49
C MET A 124 4.03 -2.82 -0.89
N HIS A 125 4.90 -2.16 -0.15
CA HIS A 125 6.31 -2.00 -0.48
C HIS A 125 7.26 -2.72 0.50
N GLY A 126 6.76 -3.71 1.24
CA GLY A 126 7.52 -4.41 2.27
C GLY A 126 7.47 -3.73 3.62
N GLY A 127 8.18 -4.29 4.59
CA GLY A 127 8.14 -3.81 5.97
C GLY A 127 9.14 -4.51 6.88
N THR A 128 8.82 -4.54 8.16
CA THR A 128 9.61 -5.19 9.22
C THR A 128 9.01 -6.53 9.61
N GLY A 129 9.77 -7.33 10.37
CA GLY A 129 9.31 -8.59 10.93
C GLY A 129 8.69 -9.52 9.89
N LYS A 130 7.43 -9.92 10.09
CA LYS A 130 6.72 -10.81 9.18
C LYS A 130 6.44 -10.23 7.80
N TYR A 131 6.55 -8.90 7.65
CA TYR A 131 6.37 -8.20 6.38
C TYR A 131 7.68 -7.96 5.61
N ALA A 132 8.82 -8.41 6.15
CA ALA A 132 10.10 -8.29 5.48
C ALA A 132 10.09 -9.04 4.13
N GLY A 133 10.36 -8.32 3.02
CA GLY A 133 10.33 -8.89 1.67
C GLY A 133 8.94 -9.13 1.09
N VAL A 134 7.87 -8.97 1.86
CA VAL A 134 6.49 -9.07 1.35
C VAL A 134 6.17 -7.85 0.49
N THR A 135 5.53 -8.09 -0.65
CA THR A 135 4.92 -7.06 -1.49
C THR A 135 3.45 -7.37 -1.70
N GLY A 136 2.71 -6.44 -2.27
CA GLY A 136 1.29 -6.66 -2.53
C GLY A 136 0.74 -5.60 -3.47
N ARG A 137 -0.40 -5.90 -4.07
CA ARG A 137 -1.10 -4.98 -4.96
C ARG A 137 -2.57 -5.38 -5.09
N GLY A 138 -3.37 -4.42 -5.51
CA GLY A 138 -4.77 -4.70 -5.75
C GLY A 138 -5.59 -3.46 -6.07
N ALA A 139 -6.89 -3.64 -6.02
CA ALA A 139 -7.87 -2.57 -6.16
C ALA A 139 -8.31 -2.06 -4.79
N CYS A 140 -8.63 -0.78 -4.70
CA CYS A 140 -9.27 -0.17 -3.56
C CYS A 140 -10.60 0.48 -3.99
N MET A 141 -11.49 0.63 -3.04
CA MET A 141 -12.74 1.32 -3.24
C MET A 141 -12.97 2.24 -2.04
N PRO A 142 -12.83 3.54 -2.22
CA PRO A 142 -13.27 4.50 -1.22
C PRO A 142 -14.76 4.32 -0.95
N GLY A 143 -15.11 4.24 0.32
CA GLY A 143 -16.49 4.20 0.77
C GLY A 143 -17.06 5.60 0.97
N GLY A 144 -18.27 5.67 1.48
CA GLY A 144 -18.88 6.95 1.82
C GLY A 144 -18.45 7.50 3.18
N PRO A 145 -18.77 8.76 3.46
CA PRO A 145 -18.60 9.34 4.79
C PRO A 145 -19.54 8.67 5.80
N ILE A 146 -19.03 8.43 7.00
CA ILE A 146 -19.80 7.90 8.12
C ILE A 146 -20.41 9.05 8.95
N THR A 147 -19.70 10.19 8.97
CA THR A 147 -20.12 11.38 9.71
C THR A 147 -20.48 12.53 8.75
N LYS A 148 -21.39 13.41 9.20
CA LYS A 148 -21.90 14.52 8.39
C LYS A 148 -20.81 15.50 7.93
N ASP A 149 -19.76 15.65 8.72
CA ASP A 149 -18.62 16.52 8.42
C ASP A 149 -17.62 15.90 7.39
N GLY A 150 -17.84 14.61 7.02
CA GLY A 150 -16.97 13.90 6.10
C GLY A 150 -15.62 13.48 6.67
N ASN A 151 -15.34 13.75 7.95
CA ASN A 151 -14.06 13.46 8.57
C ASN A 151 -13.83 11.97 8.86
N ASN A 152 -14.90 11.18 8.86
CA ASN A 152 -14.81 9.73 9.03
C ASN A 152 -15.37 9.03 7.79
N THR A 153 -14.63 8.10 7.25
CA THR A 153 -14.95 7.40 6.00
C THR A 153 -14.74 5.91 6.13
N THR A 154 -15.34 5.16 5.23
CA THR A 154 -15.06 3.75 5.02
C THR A 154 -14.28 3.54 3.73
N PHE A 155 -13.64 2.39 3.62
CA PHE A 155 -13.03 1.92 2.37
C PHE A 155 -12.95 0.40 2.38
N SER A 156 -12.70 -0.19 1.23
CA SER A 156 -12.44 -1.62 1.09
C SER A 156 -11.33 -1.87 0.08
N TRP A 157 -10.77 -3.06 0.12
CA TRP A 157 -9.75 -3.48 -0.84
C TRP A 157 -9.89 -4.95 -1.19
N THR A 158 -9.35 -5.28 -2.36
CA THR A 158 -9.10 -6.65 -2.81
C THR A 158 -7.74 -6.71 -3.48
N GLY A 159 -7.08 -7.85 -3.48
CA GLY A 159 -5.78 -7.99 -4.15
C GLY A 159 -5.03 -9.23 -3.72
N GLU A 160 -3.72 -9.12 -3.75
CA GLU A 160 -2.81 -10.22 -3.44
C GLU A 160 -1.59 -9.73 -2.64
N TRP A 161 -1.15 -10.58 -1.71
CA TRP A 161 0.17 -10.52 -1.11
C TRP A 161 1.11 -11.42 -1.91
N VAL A 162 2.36 -11.00 -2.04
CA VAL A 162 3.45 -11.81 -2.60
C VAL A 162 4.47 -12.02 -1.48
N LEU A 163 4.48 -13.21 -0.92
CA LEU A 163 5.39 -13.62 0.15
C LEU A 163 6.74 -14.02 -0.45
N PRO A 164 7.86 -13.72 0.20
CA PRO A 164 9.21 -14.08 -0.28
C PRO A 164 9.44 -15.58 -0.39
#